data_5cf355267e44b632fccee80e06d9ea22
#
_entry.id   5cf355267e44b632fccee80e06d9ea22
#
_cell.length_a   1.000
_cell.length_b   1.000
_cell.length_c   1.000
_cell.angle_alpha   90.00
_cell.angle_beta   90.00
_cell.angle_gamma   90.00
#
_symmetry.space_group_name_H-M   'P 1'
#
loop_
_entity.id
_entity.type
_entity.pdbx_description
1 polymer ?
#
loop_
_entity_poly.entity_id
_entity_poly.type
_entity_poly.pdbx_seq_one_letter_code
_entity_poly.pdbx_strand_id
1 'polypeptide(L)'
;MNPYIFAVILLALLALTLFIFYFKPKKKQLPESLYTKALNAIIQGDKKIAIKHLRDVVKQDTSHIDAYLQIGNILREEGNVEGAIKIHRSLTMRPNLSKDIQRQIHKSLAIDYFKLGNIPKSKEEALIVLKADKKNLWVNDFLLQISEAQKDWKEAAQFSKTVQKINSSKNPEQLSKYIVFEAMDKLKDSNKDEAIMLLKRAIKTSPNLGLPYKHLGDVYYELNDLKNAIAQWEKYVHIETSDSHKVFPKIESAFFDLGEFDELEKFYDRIIKKDPNNQLAAMNLANHLYQKGEYENAKSIVDDALLKNPDSITIQLMRMKFKIKTDGSGDLSKEIDEIMNLAKSIN
;
A
#
# COMPACT_ATOMS: atom_id res chain seq x y z
N MET A 1 69.29 -4.42 -62.02
CA MET A 1 68.12 -3.61 -61.57
C MET A 1 68.66 -2.55 -60.62
N ASN A 2 68.33 -1.29 -60.87
CA ASN A 2 68.94 -0.18 -60.12
C ASN A 2 68.40 -0.25 -58.63
N PRO A 3 69.27 -0.32 -57.59
CA PRO A 3 68.91 -0.48 -56.24
C PRO A 3 67.92 0.61 -55.73
N TYR A 4 67.94 1.76 -56.28
CA TYR A 4 67.03 2.85 -55.98
C TYR A 4 65.58 2.58 -56.49
N ILE A 5 65.44 1.89 -57.63
CA ILE A 5 64.11 1.53 -58.14
C ILE A 5 63.45 0.46 -57.23
N PHE A 6 64.28 -0.49 -56.73
CA PHE A 6 63.78 -1.53 -55.80
C PHE A 6 63.37 -0.93 -54.46
N ALA A 7 64.08 0.03 -53.90
CA ALA A 7 63.75 0.74 -52.69
C ALA A 7 62.43 1.55 -52.82
N VAL A 8 62.21 2.21 -53.92
CA VAL A 8 60.97 2.97 -54.19
C VAL A 8 59.76 2.07 -54.33
N ILE A 9 59.88 0.90 -54.97
CA ILE A 9 58.81 -0.10 -55.08
C ILE A 9 58.49 -0.67 -53.74
N LEU A 10 59.47 -0.97 -52.87
CA LEU A 10 59.28 -1.48 -51.54
C LEU A 10 58.56 -0.47 -50.64
N LEU A 11 58.91 0.81 -50.69
CA LEU A 11 58.26 1.90 -50.00
C LEU A 11 56.81 2.10 -50.44
N ALA A 12 56.58 2.02 -51.76
CA ALA A 12 55.21 2.10 -52.32
C ALA A 12 54.31 0.94 -51.87
N LEU A 13 54.85 -0.28 -51.84
CA LEU A 13 54.13 -1.44 -51.33
C LEU A 13 53.86 -1.34 -49.82
N LEU A 14 54.83 -0.82 -49.05
CA LEU A 14 54.63 -0.57 -47.62
C LEU A 14 53.56 0.48 -47.35
N ALA A 15 53.59 1.57 -48.11
CA ALA A 15 52.56 2.63 -48.01
C ALA A 15 51.18 2.12 -48.44
N LEU A 16 51.09 1.25 -49.45
CA LEU A 16 49.84 0.64 -49.91
C LEU A 16 49.29 -0.33 -48.85
N THR A 17 50.14 -1.13 -48.23
CA THR A 17 49.73 -2.05 -47.16
C THR A 17 49.26 -1.29 -45.92
N LEU A 18 49.94 -0.23 -45.52
CA LEU A 18 49.52 0.64 -44.42
C LEU A 18 48.21 1.37 -44.76
N PHE A 19 48.04 1.83 -46.02
CA PHE A 19 46.80 2.43 -46.48
C PHE A 19 45.63 1.44 -46.44
N ILE A 20 45.80 0.22 -46.96
CA ILE A 20 44.78 -0.86 -46.89
C ILE A 20 44.48 -1.23 -45.45
N PHE A 21 45.47 -1.30 -44.54
CA PHE A 21 45.28 -1.60 -43.14
C PHE A 21 44.54 -0.50 -42.40
N TYR A 22 44.90 0.78 -42.67
CA TYR A 22 44.29 1.93 -41.99
C TYR A 22 42.87 2.25 -42.51
N PHE A 23 42.63 2.04 -43.79
CA PHE A 23 41.34 2.26 -44.46
C PHE A 23 40.47 0.98 -44.57
N LYS A 24 40.85 -0.13 -43.90
CA LYS A 24 40.01 -1.31 -43.88
C LYS A 24 38.63 -0.91 -43.32
N PRO A 25 37.53 -1.03 -44.11
CA PRO A 25 36.20 -0.67 -43.62
C PRO A 25 35.90 -1.57 -42.41
N LYS A 26 35.68 -0.96 -41.24
CA LYS A 26 35.24 -1.72 -40.09
C LYS A 26 34.00 -2.52 -40.46
N LYS A 27 34.06 -3.84 -40.36
CA LYS A 27 32.94 -4.71 -40.67
C LYS A 27 31.72 -4.18 -39.92
N LYS A 28 30.70 -3.71 -40.64
CA LYS A 28 29.47 -3.19 -40.09
C LYS A 28 28.79 -4.35 -39.38
N GLN A 29 28.61 -4.23 -38.06
CA GLN A 29 27.91 -5.27 -37.28
C GLN A 29 26.46 -5.28 -37.71
N LEU A 30 25.87 -6.49 -37.82
CA LEU A 30 24.46 -6.65 -38.15
C LEU A 30 23.58 -6.05 -37.05
N PRO A 31 22.41 -5.48 -37.37
CA PRO A 31 21.46 -4.94 -36.37
C PRO A 31 21.12 -5.89 -35.26
N GLU A 32 20.88 -7.19 -35.56
CA GLU A 32 20.59 -8.22 -34.56
C GLU A 32 21.73 -8.43 -33.57
N SER A 33 22.99 -8.41 -34.05
CA SER A 33 24.17 -8.52 -33.18
C SER A 33 24.32 -7.32 -32.25
N LEU A 34 24.03 -6.10 -32.74
CA LEU A 34 24.04 -4.89 -31.95
C LEU A 34 22.88 -4.86 -30.94
N TYR A 35 21.70 -5.34 -31.33
CA TYR A 35 20.55 -5.46 -30.45
C TYR A 35 20.83 -6.43 -29.30
N THR A 36 21.40 -7.58 -29.60
CA THR A 36 21.83 -8.56 -28.57
C THR A 36 22.83 -7.95 -27.59
N LYS A 37 23.80 -7.17 -28.07
CA LYS A 37 24.75 -6.45 -27.20
C LYS A 37 24.06 -5.43 -26.33
N ALA A 38 23.07 -4.73 -26.87
CA ALA A 38 22.27 -3.78 -26.11
C ALA A 38 21.49 -4.47 -25.00
N LEU A 39 20.84 -5.61 -25.29
CA LEU A 39 20.12 -6.38 -24.26
C LEU A 39 21.05 -6.89 -23.15
N ASN A 40 22.24 -7.39 -23.51
CA ASN A 40 23.24 -7.79 -22.53
C ASN A 40 23.67 -6.62 -21.64
N ALA A 41 23.87 -5.43 -22.22
CA ALA A 41 24.19 -4.23 -21.45
C ALA A 41 23.03 -3.80 -20.52
N ILE A 42 21.77 -3.96 -20.94
CA ILE A 42 20.59 -3.73 -20.09
C ILE A 42 20.60 -4.70 -18.91
N ILE A 43 20.85 -5.99 -19.13
CA ILE A 43 20.91 -7.01 -18.07
C ILE A 43 22.02 -6.70 -17.05
N GLN A 44 23.16 -6.19 -17.54
CA GLN A 44 24.30 -5.77 -16.71
C GLN A 44 24.08 -4.42 -16.00
N GLY A 45 22.98 -3.71 -16.29
CA GLY A 45 22.66 -2.40 -15.73
C GLY A 45 23.41 -1.23 -16.41
N ASP A 46 24.18 -1.48 -17.47
CA ASP A 46 24.91 -0.43 -18.18
C ASP A 46 24.05 0.27 -19.25
N LYS A 47 23.22 1.20 -18.76
CA LYS A 47 22.28 1.94 -19.59
C LYS A 47 22.96 2.78 -20.68
N LYS A 48 24.16 3.30 -20.41
CA LYS A 48 24.90 4.13 -21.39
C LYS A 48 25.37 3.32 -22.59
N ILE A 49 25.90 2.12 -22.33
CA ILE A 49 26.33 1.20 -23.40
C ILE A 49 25.09 0.68 -24.14
N ALA A 50 24.02 0.34 -23.43
CA ALA A 50 22.76 -0.11 -24.02
C ALA A 50 22.19 0.92 -25.01
N ILE A 51 22.02 2.17 -24.59
CA ILE A 51 21.54 3.26 -25.47
C ILE A 51 22.42 3.44 -26.70
N LYS A 52 23.75 3.37 -26.55
CA LYS A 52 24.67 3.49 -27.68
C LYS A 52 24.38 2.39 -28.70
N HIS A 53 24.34 1.13 -28.28
CA HIS A 53 24.07 0.02 -29.19
C HIS A 53 22.67 0.11 -29.81
N LEU A 54 21.65 0.46 -29.04
CA LEU A 54 20.29 0.64 -29.56
C LEU A 54 20.21 1.74 -30.62
N ARG A 55 20.91 2.87 -30.41
CA ARG A 55 21.01 3.94 -31.43
C ARG A 55 21.69 3.47 -32.69
N ASP A 56 22.69 2.61 -32.57
CA ASP A 56 23.37 2.06 -33.76
C ASP A 56 22.47 1.05 -34.51
N VAL A 57 21.60 0.29 -33.76
CA VAL A 57 20.55 -0.52 -34.37
C VAL A 57 19.59 0.31 -35.19
N VAL A 58 18.98 1.35 -34.59
CA VAL A 58 17.94 2.14 -35.27
C VAL A 58 18.50 3.03 -36.40
N LYS A 59 19.79 3.33 -36.38
CA LYS A 59 20.47 3.97 -37.52
C LYS A 59 20.62 3.05 -38.72
N GLN A 60 20.75 1.75 -38.48
CA GLN A 60 20.91 0.73 -39.54
C GLN A 60 19.58 0.21 -40.04
N ASP A 61 18.65 0.04 -39.09
CA ASP A 61 17.27 -0.43 -39.32
C ASP A 61 16.29 0.49 -38.60
N THR A 62 15.73 1.44 -39.31
CA THR A 62 14.73 2.37 -38.80
C THR A 62 13.39 1.71 -38.50
N SER A 63 13.19 0.48 -38.96
CA SER A 63 11.94 -0.31 -38.69
C SER A 63 12.02 -1.15 -37.43
N HIS A 64 13.15 -1.21 -36.74
CA HIS A 64 13.36 -2.03 -35.55
C HIS A 64 12.62 -1.48 -34.33
N ILE A 65 11.33 -1.85 -34.18
CA ILE A 65 10.41 -1.32 -33.16
C ILE A 65 10.92 -1.61 -31.73
N ASP A 66 11.39 -2.83 -31.47
CA ASP A 66 11.86 -3.23 -30.16
C ASP A 66 13.05 -2.37 -29.67
N ALA A 67 13.94 -1.98 -30.57
CA ALA A 67 15.05 -1.09 -30.20
C ALA A 67 14.55 0.29 -29.77
N TYR A 68 13.56 0.85 -30.44
CA TYR A 68 12.93 2.11 -30.03
C TYR A 68 12.19 1.97 -28.69
N LEU A 69 11.44 0.86 -28.46
CA LEU A 69 10.80 0.59 -27.19
C LEU A 69 11.82 0.56 -26.06
N GLN A 70 12.96 -0.13 -26.25
CA GLN A 70 14.01 -0.18 -25.22
C GLN A 70 14.66 1.19 -24.99
N ILE A 71 14.90 1.99 -26.02
CA ILE A 71 15.40 3.36 -25.85
C ILE A 71 14.44 4.18 -24.99
N GLY A 72 13.14 4.13 -25.28
CA GLY A 72 12.13 4.84 -24.51
C GLY A 72 12.09 4.35 -23.05
N ASN A 73 12.13 3.03 -22.82
CA ASN A 73 12.16 2.47 -21.48
C ASN A 73 13.38 2.96 -20.66
N ILE A 74 14.56 2.95 -21.26
CA ILE A 74 15.79 3.43 -20.59
C ILE A 74 15.68 4.94 -20.28
N LEU A 75 15.17 5.75 -21.21
CA LEU A 75 14.97 7.19 -20.98
C LEU A 75 14.02 7.43 -19.80
N ARG A 76 12.92 6.68 -19.71
CA ARG A 76 12.00 6.74 -18.56
C ARG A 76 12.70 6.41 -17.26
N GLU A 77 13.53 5.37 -17.25
CA GLU A 77 14.28 4.94 -16.07
C GLU A 77 15.37 5.94 -15.65
N GLU A 78 15.93 6.69 -16.60
CA GLU A 78 16.89 7.78 -16.35
C GLU A 78 16.19 9.11 -15.96
N GLY A 79 14.84 9.11 -15.85
CA GLY A 79 14.07 10.28 -15.48
C GLY A 79 13.68 11.20 -16.66
N ASN A 80 14.13 10.91 -17.89
CA ASN A 80 13.72 11.64 -19.09
C ASN A 80 12.39 11.07 -19.63
N VAL A 81 11.33 11.25 -18.84
CA VAL A 81 10.00 10.70 -19.15
C VAL A 81 9.39 11.32 -20.41
N GLU A 82 9.60 12.60 -20.62
CA GLU A 82 9.11 13.30 -21.82
C GLU A 82 9.78 12.77 -23.11
N GLY A 83 11.08 12.49 -23.03
CA GLY A 83 11.81 11.83 -24.10
C GLY A 83 11.29 10.43 -24.41
N ALA A 84 10.96 9.64 -23.37
CA ALA A 84 10.35 8.34 -23.51
C ALA A 84 8.99 8.42 -24.20
N ILE A 85 8.09 9.30 -23.74
CA ILE A 85 6.78 9.55 -24.36
C ILE A 85 6.92 9.91 -25.82
N LYS A 86 7.85 10.81 -26.17
CA LYS A 86 8.06 11.21 -27.56
C LYS A 86 8.43 10.02 -28.45
N ILE A 87 9.31 9.14 -27.98
CA ILE A 87 9.69 7.93 -28.70
C ILE A 87 8.52 6.96 -28.80
N HIS A 88 7.91 6.56 -27.68
CA HIS A 88 6.84 5.58 -27.69
C HIS A 88 5.63 6.07 -28.51
N ARG A 89 5.28 7.35 -28.41
CA ARG A 89 4.21 7.95 -29.22
C ARG A 89 4.53 7.93 -30.72
N SER A 90 5.79 8.12 -31.13
CA SER A 90 6.17 8.02 -32.54
C SER A 90 5.93 6.63 -33.11
N LEU A 91 5.97 5.58 -32.27
CA LEU A 91 5.72 4.20 -32.68
C LEU A 91 4.25 3.94 -32.98
N THR A 92 3.30 4.62 -32.30
CA THR A 92 1.86 4.45 -32.58
C THR A 92 1.47 4.85 -33.99
N MET A 93 2.28 5.69 -34.65
CA MET A 93 2.05 6.17 -36.03
C MET A 93 2.57 5.21 -37.09
N ARG A 94 3.25 4.12 -36.70
CA ARG A 94 3.83 3.17 -37.65
C ARG A 94 2.77 2.24 -38.22
N PRO A 95 2.79 1.96 -39.55
CA PRO A 95 1.85 1.06 -40.17
C PRO A 95 2.17 -0.41 -39.86
N ASN A 96 1.17 -1.28 -39.99
CA ASN A 96 1.30 -2.73 -39.97
C ASN A 96 1.91 -3.33 -38.69
N LEU A 97 1.69 -2.68 -37.54
CA LEU A 97 2.12 -3.22 -36.25
C LEU A 97 1.26 -4.41 -35.84
N SER A 98 1.89 -5.49 -35.37
CA SER A 98 1.17 -6.61 -34.76
C SER A 98 0.41 -6.16 -33.52
N LYS A 99 -0.68 -6.84 -33.16
CA LYS A 99 -1.46 -6.54 -31.95
C LYS A 99 -0.59 -6.61 -30.68
N ASP A 100 0.40 -7.47 -30.65
CA ASP A 100 1.30 -7.62 -29.51
C ASP A 100 2.23 -6.42 -29.35
N ILE A 101 2.79 -5.93 -30.46
CA ILE A 101 3.60 -4.71 -30.47
C ILE A 101 2.76 -3.51 -30.09
N GLN A 102 1.55 -3.36 -30.63
CA GLN A 102 0.63 -2.28 -30.25
C GLN A 102 0.37 -2.29 -28.74
N ARG A 103 0.09 -3.46 -28.14
CA ARG A 103 -0.09 -3.60 -26.69
C ARG A 103 1.16 -3.16 -25.90
N GLN A 104 2.35 -3.53 -26.36
CA GLN A 104 3.60 -3.12 -25.70
C GLN A 104 3.83 -1.62 -25.76
N ILE A 105 3.54 -0.98 -26.89
CA ILE A 105 3.63 0.48 -27.04
C ILE A 105 2.68 1.18 -26.09
N HIS A 106 1.39 0.80 -26.09
CA HIS A 106 0.40 1.41 -25.20
C HIS A 106 0.69 1.13 -23.71
N LYS A 107 1.22 -0.07 -23.39
CA LYS A 107 1.74 -0.37 -22.04
C LYS A 107 2.86 0.59 -21.65
N SER A 108 3.84 0.82 -22.52
CA SER A 108 4.95 1.74 -22.24
C SER A 108 4.46 3.18 -22.07
N LEU A 109 3.55 3.65 -22.93
CA LEU A 109 2.93 4.97 -22.80
C LEU A 109 2.13 5.13 -21.51
N ALA A 110 1.37 4.12 -21.11
CA ALA A 110 0.64 4.13 -19.83
C ALA A 110 1.59 4.35 -18.65
N ILE A 111 2.71 3.61 -18.61
CA ILE A 111 3.73 3.74 -17.56
C ILE A 111 4.41 5.12 -17.63
N ASP A 112 4.73 5.61 -18.84
CA ASP A 112 5.35 6.92 -19.02
C ASP A 112 4.46 8.04 -18.48
N TYR A 113 3.19 8.06 -18.87
CA TYR A 113 2.23 9.06 -18.41
C TYR A 113 1.98 8.96 -16.91
N PHE A 114 1.97 7.75 -16.34
CA PHE A 114 1.86 7.56 -14.90
C PHE A 114 3.06 8.19 -14.17
N LYS A 115 4.26 7.93 -14.67
CA LYS A 115 5.49 8.48 -14.10
C LYS A 115 5.60 10.00 -14.26
N LEU A 116 4.99 10.56 -15.30
CA LEU A 116 4.86 12.00 -15.50
C LEU A 116 3.79 12.65 -14.60
N GLY A 117 2.97 11.86 -13.89
CA GLY A 117 1.83 12.36 -13.12
C GLY A 117 0.57 12.65 -13.93
N ASN A 118 0.58 12.36 -15.25
CA ASN A 118 -0.59 12.55 -16.10
C ASN A 118 -1.50 11.33 -16.06
N ILE A 119 -2.21 11.20 -14.93
CA ILE A 119 -3.07 10.05 -14.65
C ILE A 119 -4.18 9.85 -15.68
N PRO A 120 -4.87 10.88 -16.19
CA PRO A 120 -5.90 10.69 -17.22
C PRO A 120 -5.36 10.02 -18.49
N LYS A 121 -4.22 10.50 -19.03
CA LYS A 121 -3.61 9.88 -20.20
C LYS A 121 -3.05 8.49 -19.92
N SER A 122 -2.49 8.27 -18.73
CA SER A 122 -2.05 6.95 -18.31
C SER A 122 -3.19 5.94 -18.33
N LYS A 123 -4.35 6.31 -17.78
CA LYS A 123 -5.56 5.48 -17.76
C LYS A 123 -6.09 5.22 -19.17
N GLU A 124 -6.10 6.22 -20.03
CA GLU A 124 -6.51 6.08 -21.45
C GLU A 124 -5.69 5.02 -22.18
N GLU A 125 -4.36 5.10 -22.09
CA GLU A 125 -3.45 4.14 -22.70
C GLU A 125 -3.60 2.72 -22.12
N ALA A 126 -3.76 2.61 -20.80
CA ALA A 126 -4.01 1.34 -20.14
C ALA A 126 -5.34 0.69 -20.58
N LEU A 127 -6.39 1.50 -20.78
CA LEU A 127 -7.68 0.99 -21.26
C LEU A 127 -7.62 0.43 -22.68
N ILE A 128 -6.72 0.94 -23.53
CA ILE A 128 -6.46 0.37 -24.87
C ILE A 128 -5.91 -1.06 -24.72
N VAL A 129 -4.95 -1.26 -23.79
CA VAL A 129 -4.40 -2.59 -23.48
C VAL A 129 -5.49 -3.52 -22.95
N LEU A 130 -6.32 -3.03 -22.01
CA LEU A 130 -7.42 -3.79 -21.42
C LEU A 130 -8.47 -4.22 -22.47
N LYS A 131 -8.78 -3.33 -23.41
CA LYS A 131 -9.71 -3.63 -24.51
C LYS A 131 -9.20 -4.76 -25.40
N ALA A 132 -7.89 -4.81 -25.63
CA ALA A 132 -7.26 -5.85 -26.43
C ALA A 132 -7.18 -7.19 -25.69
N ASP A 133 -6.99 -7.18 -24.36
CA ASP A 133 -6.91 -8.37 -23.52
C ASP A 133 -7.47 -8.10 -22.12
N LYS A 134 -8.75 -8.45 -21.93
CA LYS A 134 -9.47 -8.21 -20.66
C LYS A 134 -8.94 -9.03 -19.48
N LYS A 135 -8.21 -10.12 -19.74
CA LYS A 135 -7.61 -10.96 -18.69
C LYS A 135 -6.13 -10.70 -18.48
N ASN A 136 -5.56 -9.68 -19.10
CA ASN A 136 -4.18 -9.30 -18.89
C ASN A 136 -3.96 -8.86 -17.45
N LEU A 137 -3.16 -9.62 -16.71
CA LEU A 137 -2.90 -9.36 -15.30
C LEU A 137 -2.29 -7.99 -15.09
N TRP A 138 -1.26 -7.66 -15.89
CA TRP A 138 -0.54 -6.40 -15.75
C TRP A 138 -1.46 -5.18 -15.83
N VAL A 139 -2.34 -5.13 -16.84
CA VAL A 139 -3.19 -3.94 -17.03
C VAL A 139 -4.29 -3.83 -15.97
N ASN A 140 -4.84 -4.96 -15.50
CA ASN A 140 -5.81 -4.95 -14.42
C ASN A 140 -5.18 -4.48 -13.10
N ASP A 141 -3.96 -4.94 -12.80
CA ASP A 141 -3.20 -4.49 -11.62
C ASP A 141 -2.80 -3.01 -11.74
N PHE A 142 -2.37 -2.58 -12.92
CA PHE A 142 -2.01 -1.19 -13.18
C PHE A 142 -3.21 -0.23 -13.07
N LEU A 143 -4.38 -0.63 -13.57
CA LEU A 143 -5.61 0.14 -13.42
C LEU A 143 -6.11 0.15 -11.96
N LEU A 144 -5.89 -0.93 -11.20
CA LEU A 144 -6.13 -0.94 -9.77
C LEU A 144 -5.27 0.12 -9.07
N GLN A 145 -3.98 0.18 -9.35
CA GLN A 145 -3.07 1.20 -8.80
C GLN A 145 -3.51 2.63 -9.17
N ILE A 146 -3.96 2.85 -10.41
CA ILE A 146 -4.50 4.14 -10.85
C ILE A 146 -5.75 4.50 -10.05
N SER A 147 -6.69 3.56 -9.91
CA SER A 147 -7.94 3.79 -9.18
C SER A 147 -7.68 4.10 -7.70
N GLU A 148 -6.73 3.40 -7.06
CA GLU A 148 -6.28 3.68 -5.69
C GLU A 148 -5.67 5.10 -5.57
N ALA A 149 -4.81 5.49 -6.51
CA ALA A 149 -4.19 6.81 -6.54
C ALA A 149 -5.22 7.94 -6.72
N GLN A 150 -6.29 7.68 -7.48
CA GLN A 150 -7.42 8.58 -7.69
C GLN A 150 -8.45 8.52 -6.56
N LYS A 151 -8.34 7.56 -5.64
CA LYS A 151 -9.34 7.25 -4.61
C LYS A 151 -10.71 6.86 -5.20
N ASP A 152 -10.73 6.33 -6.41
CA ASP A 152 -11.94 5.71 -6.98
C ASP A 152 -12.08 4.29 -6.42
N TRP A 153 -12.59 4.21 -5.19
CA TRP A 153 -12.67 2.96 -4.44
C TRP A 153 -13.60 1.93 -5.07
N LYS A 154 -14.63 2.41 -5.75
CA LYS A 154 -15.55 1.56 -6.49
C LYS A 154 -14.86 0.86 -7.66
N GLU A 155 -14.09 1.61 -8.44
CA GLU A 155 -13.31 1.08 -9.55
C GLU A 155 -12.16 0.20 -9.04
N ALA A 156 -11.48 0.60 -7.96
CA ALA A 156 -10.45 -0.19 -7.29
C ALA A 156 -10.97 -1.56 -6.85
N ALA A 157 -12.17 -1.62 -6.24
CA ALA A 157 -12.80 -2.88 -5.87
C ALA A 157 -13.09 -3.78 -7.09
N GLN A 158 -13.48 -3.23 -8.23
CA GLN A 158 -13.74 -3.98 -9.46
C GLN A 158 -12.46 -4.59 -10.04
N PHE A 159 -11.39 -3.79 -10.15
CA PHE A 159 -10.10 -4.28 -10.64
C PHE A 159 -9.47 -5.28 -9.67
N SER A 160 -9.51 -5.02 -8.37
CA SER A 160 -9.02 -5.96 -7.35
C SER A 160 -9.72 -7.32 -7.45
N LYS A 161 -11.05 -7.33 -7.61
CA LYS A 161 -11.81 -8.58 -7.83
C LYS A 161 -11.37 -9.31 -9.10
N THR A 162 -11.07 -8.56 -10.16
CA THR A 162 -10.61 -9.12 -11.44
C THR A 162 -9.21 -9.72 -11.30
N VAL A 163 -8.28 -9.00 -10.67
CA VAL A 163 -6.91 -9.46 -10.38
C VAL A 163 -6.94 -10.74 -9.54
N GLN A 164 -7.74 -10.75 -8.47
CA GLN A 164 -7.91 -11.93 -7.62
C GLN A 164 -8.45 -13.14 -8.42
N LYS A 165 -9.39 -12.91 -9.34
CA LYS A 165 -9.94 -13.97 -10.20
C LYS A 165 -8.90 -14.51 -11.18
N ILE A 166 -8.07 -13.64 -11.77
CA ILE A 166 -7.00 -14.04 -12.70
C ILE A 166 -5.95 -14.87 -11.95
N ASN A 167 -5.56 -14.45 -10.74
CA ASN A 167 -4.55 -15.14 -9.92
C ASN A 167 -5.11 -16.34 -9.14
N SER A 168 -6.40 -16.67 -9.31
CA SER A 168 -7.08 -17.71 -8.51
C SER A 168 -6.90 -17.51 -6.98
N SER A 169 -6.73 -16.27 -6.55
CA SER A 169 -6.59 -15.87 -5.15
C SER A 169 -7.91 -15.30 -4.62
N LYS A 170 -8.06 -15.25 -3.28
CA LYS A 170 -9.19 -14.61 -2.63
C LYS A 170 -8.67 -13.73 -1.50
N ASN A 171 -8.98 -12.46 -1.55
CA ASN A 171 -8.71 -11.52 -0.48
C ASN A 171 -9.97 -10.68 -0.18
N PRO A 172 -10.94 -11.25 0.54
CA PRO A 172 -12.19 -10.57 0.87
C PRO A 172 -11.96 -9.36 1.77
N GLU A 173 -10.92 -9.37 2.58
CA GLU A 173 -10.56 -8.26 3.45
C GLU A 173 -10.18 -7.01 2.65
N GLN A 174 -9.33 -7.14 1.62
CA GLN A 174 -8.99 -6.04 0.74
C GLN A 174 -10.22 -5.47 0.03
N LEU A 175 -11.09 -6.34 -0.50
CA LEU A 175 -12.35 -5.90 -1.11
C LEU A 175 -13.24 -5.17 -0.12
N SER A 176 -13.34 -5.67 1.10
CA SER A 176 -14.11 -5.02 2.17
C SER A 176 -13.54 -3.64 2.51
N LYS A 177 -12.21 -3.48 2.58
CA LYS A 177 -11.56 -2.17 2.80
C LYS A 177 -11.93 -1.14 1.75
N TYR A 178 -11.93 -1.51 0.46
CA TYR A 178 -12.36 -0.56 -0.59
C TYR A 178 -13.83 -0.15 -0.43
N ILE A 179 -14.72 -1.10 -0.06
CA ILE A 179 -16.13 -0.79 0.18
C ILE A 179 -16.27 0.17 1.39
N VAL A 180 -15.46 0.01 2.43
CA VAL A 180 -15.43 0.93 3.56
C VAL A 180 -14.96 2.32 3.13
N PHE A 181 -13.91 2.42 2.31
CA PHE A 181 -13.43 3.71 1.82
C PHE A 181 -14.47 4.41 0.93
N GLU A 182 -15.20 3.65 0.07
CA GLU A 182 -16.34 4.16 -0.68
C GLU A 182 -17.44 4.71 0.26
N ALA A 183 -17.73 3.99 1.35
CA ALA A 183 -18.70 4.44 2.35
C ALA A 183 -18.24 5.73 3.06
N MET A 184 -16.94 5.83 3.38
CA MET A 184 -16.40 7.03 4.01
C MET A 184 -16.48 8.27 3.10
N ASP A 185 -16.35 8.10 1.79
CA ASP A 185 -16.55 9.21 0.87
C ASP A 185 -18.04 9.62 0.81
N LYS A 186 -18.99 8.65 0.86
CA LYS A 186 -20.41 8.96 0.97
C LYS A 186 -20.79 9.72 2.26
N LEU A 187 -20.09 9.44 3.37
CA LEU A 187 -20.27 10.19 4.60
C LEU A 187 -19.80 11.64 4.48
N LYS A 188 -18.72 11.90 3.75
CA LYS A 188 -18.28 13.28 3.46
C LYS A 188 -19.33 14.04 2.64
N ASP A 189 -20.02 13.34 1.73
CA ASP A 189 -21.12 13.89 0.94
C ASP A 189 -22.45 13.94 1.72
N SER A 190 -22.43 13.68 3.02
CA SER A 190 -23.61 13.64 3.91
C SER A 190 -24.66 12.59 3.55
N ASN A 191 -24.28 11.59 2.73
CA ASN A 191 -25.18 10.50 2.30
C ASN A 191 -25.04 9.31 3.27
N LYS A 192 -25.63 9.44 4.47
CA LYS A 192 -25.54 8.45 5.55
C LYS A 192 -26.22 7.12 5.18
N ASP A 193 -27.34 7.15 4.47
CA ASP A 193 -28.08 5.92 4.11
C ASP A 193 -27.27 5.03 3.16
N GLU A 194 -26.64 5.62 2.13
CA GLU A 194 -25.79 4.88 1.21
C GLU A 194 -24.52 4.35 1.92
N ALA A 195 -23.95 5.14 2.84
CA ALA A 195 -22.81 4.72 3.63
C ALA A 195 -23.14 3.51 4.52
N ILE A 196 -24.29 3.50 5.19
CA ILE A 196 -24.77 2.36 6.00
C ILE A 196 -24.92 1.11 5.13
N MET A 197 -25.50 1.26 3.95
CA MET A 197 -25.67 0.15 3.01
C MET A 197 -24.32 -0.42 2.56
N LEU A 198 -23.35 0.45 2.26
CA LEU A 198 -22.00 0.06 1.88
C LEU A 198 -21.26 -0.63 3.04
N LEU A 199 -21.33 -0.09 4.27
CA LEU A 199 -20.70 -0.69 5.44
C LEU A 199 -21.28 -2.07 5.77
N LYS A 200 -22.60 -2.26 5.66
CA LYS A 200 -23.25 -3.57 5.78
C LYS A 200 -22.78 -4.54 4.68
N ARG A 201 -22.59 -4.05 3.45
CA ARG A 201 -21.99 -4.86 2.36
C ARG A 201 -20.56 -5.24 2.64
N ALA A 202 -19.73 -4.34 3.21
CA ALA A 202 -18.37 -4.60 3.62
C ALA A 202 -18.29 -5.70 4.69
N ILE A 203 -19.16 -5.64 5.70
CA ILE A 203 -19.32 -6.70 6.73
C ILE A 203 -19.63 -8.05 6.10
N LYS A 204 -20.59 -8.08 5.15
CA LYS A 204 -20.94 -9.32 4.45
C LYS A 204 -19.78 -9.87 3.62
N THR A 205 -18.93 -8.98 3.07
CA THR A 205 -17.77 -9.36 2.25
C THR A 205 -16.66 -9.96 3.11
N SER A 206 -16.38 -9.38 4.28
CA SER A 206 -15.37 -9.87 5.24
C SER A 206 -15.88 -9.68 6.69
N PRO A 207 -16.58 -10.67 7.25
CA PRO A 207 -17.14 -10.56 8.60
C PRO A 207 -16.09 -10.43 9.71
N ASN A 208 -14.85 -10.86 9.45
CA ASN A 208 -13.74 -10.82 10.41
C ASN A 208 -12.87 -9.55 10.31
N LEU A 209 -13.26 -8.57 9.51
CA LEU A 209 -12.63 -7.26 9.48
C LEU A 209 -13.36 -6.31 10.42
N GLY A 210 -12.67 -5.75 11.42
CA GLY A 210 -13.28 -4.85 12.41
C GLY A 210 -13.66 -3.47 11.83
N LEU A 211 -12.89 -2.98 10.87
CA LEU A 211 -13.03 -1.64 10.32
C LEU A 211 -14.46 -1.23 9.92
N PRO A 212 -15.26 -2.04 9.18
CA PRO A 212 -16.63 -1.66 8.82
C PRO A 212 -17.57 -1.59 10.04
N TYR A 213 -17.37 -2.42 11.05
CA TYR A 213 -18.17 -2.36 12.29
C TYR A 213 -17.90 -1.06 13.04
N LYS A 214 -16.64 -0.66 13.16
CA LYS A 214 -16.27 0.60 13.78
C LYS A 214 -16.99 1.78 13.14
N HIS A 215 -16.87 1.91 11.81
CA HIS A 215 -17.50 3.03 11.10
C HIS A 215 -19.03 2.95 11.08
N LEU A 216 -19.61 1.75 11.05
CA LEU A 216 -21.06 1.59 11.15
C LEU A 216 -21.58 2.03 12.52
N GLY A 217 -20.84 1.71 13.60
CA GLY A 217 -21.13 2.20 14.94
C GLY A 217 -21.04 3.73 15.02
N ASP A 218 -20.01 4.31 14.41
CA ASP A 218 -19.83 5.78 14.36
C ASP A 218 -21.03 6.46 13.66
N VAL A 219 -21.52 5.91 12.54
CA VAL A 219 -22.66 6.44 11.80
C VAL A 219 -23.96 6.31 12.61
N TYR A 220 -24.21 5.18 13.27
CA TYR A 220 -25.37 5.02 14.12
C TYR A 220 -25.35 6.00 15.32
N TYR A 221 -24.20 6.22 15.91
CA TYR A 221 -24.03 7.19 17.00
C TYR A 221 -24.39 8.62 16.53
N GLU A 222 -23.91 9.03 15.36
CA GLU A 222 -24.28 10.32 14.76
C GLU A 222 -25.77 10.45 14.41
N LEU A 223 -26.46 9.32 14.24
CA LEU A 223 -27.93 9.26 14.02
C LEU A 223 -28.70 9.15 15.34
N ASN A 224 -28.01 9.22 16.49
CA ASN A 224 -28.57 9.00 17.81
C ASN A 224 -29.21 7.61 18.02
N ASP A 225 -28.80 6.62 17.18
CA ASP A 225 -29.19 5.22 17.33
C ASP A 225 -28.17 4.49 18.20
N LEU A 226 -28.15 4.85 19.50
CA LEU A 226 -27.11 4.46 20.44
C LEU A 226 -27.02 2.95 20.62
N LYS A 227 -28.17 2.24 20.62
CA LYS A 227 -28.20 0.78 20.78
C LYS A 227 -27.52 0.05 19.62
N ASN A 228 -27.78 0.46 18.41
CA ASN A 228 -27.11 -0.09 17.23
C ASN A 228 -25.64 0.33 17.17
N ALA A 229 -25.28 1.55 17.58
CA ALA A 229 -23.90 1.98 17.69
C ALA A 229 -23.09 1.06 18.62
N ILE A 230 -23.55 0.85 19.84
CA ILE A 230 -22.93 -0.03 20.83
C ILE A 230 -22.78 -1.44 20.26
N ALA A 231 -23.83 -1.99 19.66
CA ALA A 231 -23.80 -3.34 19.10
C ALA A 231 -22.75 -3.52 17.99
N GLN A 232 -22.49 -2.50 17.18
CA GLN A 232 -21.44 -2.54 16.17
C GLN A 232 -20.05 -2.39 16.80
N TRP A 233 -19.86 -1.46 17.73
CA TRP A 233 -18.58 -1.27 18.41
C TRP A 233 -18.19 -2.49 19.28
N GLU A 234 -19.14 -3.19 19.91
CA GLU A 234 -18.87 -4.47 20.58
C GLU A 234 -18.28 -5.50 19.61
N LYS A 235 -18.83 -5.62 18.39
CA LYS A 235 -18.26 -6.51 17.38
C LYS A 235 -16.86 -6.09 16.96
N TYR A 236 -16.62 -4.79 16.81
CA TYR A 236 -15.29 -4.27 16.55
C TYR A 236 -14.29 -4.67 17.64
N VAL A 237 -14.64 -4.47 18.91
CA VAL A 237 -13.82 -4.83 20.07
C VAL A 237 -13.48 -6.33 20.09
N HIS A 238 -14.43 -7.18 19.68
CA HIS A 238 -14.20 -8.61 19.64
C HIS A 238 -13.29 -9.08 18.51
N ILE A 239 -13.20 -8.31 17.43
CA ILE A 239 -12.35 -8.61 16.27
C ILE A 239 -10.95 -7.98 16.43
N GLU A 240 -10.91 -6.70 16.80
CA GLU A 240 -9.69 -5.89 16.92
C GLU A 240 -9.30 -5.69 18.39
N THR A 241 -8.87 -6.77 19.06
CA THR A 241 -8.59 -6.73 20.50
C THR A 241 -7.52 -5.72 20.88
N SER A 242 -6.45 -5.59 20.10
CA SER A 242 -5.37 -4.61 20.33
C SER A 242 -5.82 -3.15 20.18
N ASP A 243 -6.81 -2.91 19.32
CA ASP A 243 -7.30 -1.58 18.97
C ASP A 243 -8.66 -1.26 19.64
N SER A 244 -9.14 -2.16 20.49
CA SER A 244 -10.45 -2.06 21.16
C SER A 244 -10.65 -0.75 21.94
N HIS A 245 -9.57 -0.24 22.54
CA HIS A 245 -9.55 1.01 23.30
C HIS A 245 -10.03 2.23 22.51
N LYS A 246 -9.93 2.21 21.17
CA LYS A 246 -10.32 3.33 20.31
C LYS A 246 -11.81 3.66 20.34
N VAL A 247 -12.64 2.71 20.78
CA VAL A 247 -14.10 2.88 20.83
C VAL A 247 -14.66 2.92 22.26
N PHE A 248 -13.87 2.58 23.28
CA PHE A 248 -14.33 2.58 24.66
C PHE A 248 -14.97 3.90 25.11
N PRO A 249 -14.36 5.07 24.88
CA PRO A 249 -14.97 6.34 25.29
C PRO A 249 -16.34 6.60 24.64
N LYS A 250 -16.50 6.14 23.38
CA LYS A 250 -17.77 6.28 22.67
C LYS A 250 -18.85 5.35 23.21
N ILE A 251 -18.46 4.11 23.55
CA ILE A 251 -19.36 3.11 24.17
C ILE A 251 -19.80 3.61 25.53
N GLU A 252 -18.87 4.10 26.35
CA GLU A 252 -19.18 4.71 27.64
C GLU A 252 -20.19 5.84 27.51
N SER A 253 -19.89 6.83 26.62
CA SER A 253 -20.79 7.95 26.37
C SER A 253 -22.18 7.47 25.93
N ALA A 254 -22.26 6.48 25.05
CA ALA A 254 -23.55 5.94 24.58
C ALA A 254 -24.33 5.27 25.70
N PHE A 255 -23.68 4.49 26.57
CA PHE A 255 -24.36 3.90 27.75
C PHE A 255 -24.80 4.97 28.78
N PHE A 256 -23.99 6.00 28.98
CA PHE A 256 -24.36 7.13 29.82
C PHE A 256 -25.58 7.87 29.26
N ASP A 257 -25.62 8.15 27.97
CA ASP A 257 -26.74 8.82 27.30
C ASP A 257 -28.03 7.97 27.35
N LEU A 258 -27.92 6.65 27.39
CA LEU A 258 -29.02 5.72 27.58
C LEU A 258 -29.45 5.54 29.05
N GLY A 259 -28.59 5.94 30.01
CA GLY A 259 -28.80 5.63 31.44
C GLY A 259 -28.61 4.16 31.77
N GLU A 260 -27.96 3.37 30.89
CA GLU A 260 -27.78 1.93 31.03
C GLU A 260 -26.41 1.59 31.67
N PHE A 261 -26.17 2.11 32.91
CA PHE A 261 -24.89 1.94 33.62
C PHE A 261 -24.53 0.49 33.92
N ASP A 262 -25.52 -0.33 34.30
CA ASP A 262 -25.28 -1.75 34.61
C ASP A 262 -24.89 -2.55 33.33
N GLU A 263 -25.33 -2.13 32.15
CA GLU A 263 -24.94 -2.74 30.88
C GLU A 263 -23.50 -2.39 30.52
N LEU A 264 -23.00 -1.20 30.86
CA LEU A 264 -21.60 -0.84 30.74
C LEU A 264 -20.68 -1.76 31.56
N GLU A 265 -21.07 -2.06 32.80
CA GLU A 265 -20.32 -3.01 33.64
C GLU A 265 -20.28 -4.40 33.01
N LYS A 266 -21.42 -4.91 32.55
CA LYS A 266 -21.51 -6.21 31.88
C LYS A 266 -20.71 -6.22 30.58
N PHE A 267 -20.65 -5.10 29.87
CA PHE A 267 -19.83 -4.96 28.67
C PHE A 267 -18.34 -5.17 28.96
N TYR A 268 -17.78 -4.46 29.94
CA TYR A 268 -16.39 -4.64 30.33
C TYR A 268 -16.11 -6.03 30.92
N ASP A 269 -17.02 -6.57 31.70
CA ASP A 269 -16.94 -7.92 32.25
C ASP A 269 -16.81 -8.97 31.11
N ARG A 270 -17.60 -8.83 30.04
CA ARG A 270 -17.52 -9.75 28.90
C ARG A 270 -16.16 -9.65 28.19
N ILE A 271 -15.59 -8.44 28.08
CA ILE A 271 -14.26 -8.25 27.47
C ILE A 271 -13.19 -8.90 28.33
N ILE A 272 -13.19 -8.66 29.64
CA ILE A 272 -12.18 -9.19 30.57
C ILE A 272 -12.27 -10.72 30.66
N LYS A 273 -13.46 -11.29 30.59
CA LYS A 273 -13.63 -12.75 30.55
C LYS A 273 -13.06 -13.38 29.29
N LYS A 274 -13.16 -12.69 28.15
CA LYS A 274 -12.61 -13.15 26.86
C LYS A 274 -11.12 -12.91 26.73
N ASP A 275 -10.66 -11.75 27.18
CA ASP A 275 -9.24 -11.35 27.19
C ASP A 275 -8.85 -10.84 28.59
N PRO A 276 -8.45 -11.77 29.47
CA PRO A 276 -8.05 -11.43 30.84
C PRO A 276 -6.85 -10.50 30.95
N ASN A 277 -6.09 -10.32 29.86
CA ASN A 277 -4.94 -9.41 29.81
C ASN A 277 -5.29 -8.02 29.29
N ASN A 278 -6.57 -7.75 29.03
CA ASN A 278 -7.01 -6.43 28.56
C ASN A 278 -7.01 -5.41 29.70
N GLN A 279 -5.84 -4.80 29.91
CA GLN A 279 -5.62 -3.84 30.99
C GLN A 279 -6.58 -2.67 30.93
N LEU A 280 -6.85 -2.16 29.71
CA LEU A 280 -7.70 -0.98 29.54
C LEU A 280 -9.17 -1.26 29.89
N ALA A 281 -9.68 -2.45 29.53
CA ALA A 281 -11.01 -2.85 29.94
C ALA A 281 -11.14 -2.99 31.46
N ALA A 282 -10.15 -3.61 32.11
CA ALA A 282 -10.11 -3.73 33.55
C ALA A 282 -10.05 -2.37 34.24
N MET A 283 -9.20 -1.46 33.74
CA MET A 283 -9.07 -0.12 34.29
C MET A 283 -10.36 0.72 34.14
N ASN A 284 -11.02 0.63 32.97
CA ASN A 284 -12.25 1.37 32.74
C ASN A 284 -13.40 0.83 33.60
N LEU A 285 -13.51 -0.50 33.74
CA LEU A 285 -14.46 -1.09 34.69
C LEU A 285 -14.20 -0.64 36.11
N ALA A 286 -12.97 -0.74 36.59
CA ALA A 286 -12.59 -0.31 37.92
C ALA A 286 -12.86 1.20 38.16
N ASN A 287 -12.58 2.06 37.20
CA ASN A 287 -12.93 3.48 37.29
C ASN A 287 -14.45 3.69 37.40
N HIS A 288 -15.22 2.98 36.60
CA HIS A 288 -16.67 3.08 36.62
C HIS A 288 -17.24 2.66 37.98
N LEU A 289 -16.84 1.50 38.51
CA LEU A 289 -17.24 1.00 39.82
C LEU A 289 -16.81 1.99 40.95
N TYR A 290 -15.61 2.54 40.83
CA TYR A 290 -15.11 3.56 41.77
C TYR A 290 -15.99 4.82 41.78
N GLN A 291 -16.39 5.33 40.60
CA GLN A 291 -17.29 6.47 40.52
C GLN A 291 -18.69 6.19 41.08
N LYS A 292 -19.14 4.96 40.95
CA LYS A 292 -20.41 4.48 41.53
C LYS A 292 -20.36 4.35 43.05
N GLY A 293 -19.15 4.39 43.65
CA GLY A 293 -18.93 4.21 45.07
C GLY A 293 -18.67 2.77 45.50
N GLU A 294 -18.54 1.87 44.55
CA GLU A 294 -18.27 0.44 44.78
C GLU A 294 -16.75 0.18 44.89
N TYR A 295 -16.15 0.77 45.93
CA TYR A 295 -14.68 0.84 46.06
C TYR A 295 -14.01 -0.54 46.18
N GLU A 296 -14.63 -1.49 46.94
CA GLU A 296 -14.08 -2.83 47.14
C GLU A 296 -14.08 -3.62 45.81
N ASN A 297 -15.17 -3.52 45.04
CA ASN A 297 -15.26 -4.16 43.73
C ASN A 297 -14.23 -3.58 42.79
N ALA A 298 -14.08 -2.24 42.74
CA ALA A 298 -13.10 -1.56 41.94
C ALA A 298 -11.66 -2.01 42.28
N LYS A 299 -11.33 -2.12 43.56
CA LYS A 299 -10.04 -2.59 44.07
C LYS A 299 -9.75 -4.03 43.64
N SER A 300 -10.73 -4.93 43.80
CA SER A 300 -10.61 -6.33 43.38
C SER A 300 -10.25 -6.45 41.87
N ILE A 301 -10.93 -5.68 41.00
CA ILE A 301 -10.65 -5.70 39.57
C ILE A 301 -9.20 -5.23 39.25
N VAL A 302 -8.72 -4.22 39.97
CA VAL A 302 -7.35 -3.71 39.77
C VAL A 302 -6.32 -4.70 40.29
N ASP A 303 -6.56 -5.33 41.44
CA ASP A 303 -5.67 -6.34 42.04
C ASP A 303 -5.57 -7.59 41.11
N ASP A 304 -6.70 -8.06 40.58
CA ASP A 304 -6.74 -9.15 39.60
C ASP A 304 -6.00 -8.78 38.27
N ALA A 305 -6.15 -7.56 37.80
CA ALA A 305 -5.45 -7.10 36.64
C ALA A 305 -3.94 -6.98 36.88
N LEU A 306 -3.53 -6.59 38.08
CA LEU A 306 -2.12 -6.48 38.46
C LEU A 306 -1.46 -7.86 38.57
N LEU A 307 -2.18 -8.87 39.10
CA LEU A 307 -1.68 -10.24 39.13
C LEU A 307 -1.34 -10.80 37.75
N LYS A 308 -2.08 -10.37 36.74
CA LYS A 308 -1.86 -10.77 35.34
C LYS A 308 -0.80 -9.92 34.64
N ASN A 309 -0.62 -8.69 35.07
CA ASN A 309 0.29 -7.70 34.47
C ASN A 309 1.08 -6.98 35.57
N PRO A 310 1.99 -7.68 36.29
CA PRO A 310 2.66 -7.13 37.46
C PRO A 310 3.55 -5.91 37.15
N ASP A 311 4.06 -5.83 35.93
CA ASP A 311 4.92 -4.74 35.49
C ASP A 311 4.17 -3.54 34.88
N SER A 312 2.84 -3.54 34.94
CA SER A 312 2.05 -2.43 34.40
C SER A 312 2.03 -1.24 35.34
N ILE A 313 2.83 -0.23 35.01
CA ILE A 313 2.87 1.05 35.74
C ILE A 313 1.48 1.67 35.86
N THR A 314 0.69 1.62 34.81
CA THR A 314 -0.64 2.25 34.77
C THR A 314 -1.61 1.59 35.77
N ILE A 315 -1.58 0.26 35.87
CA ILE A 315 -2.41 -0.49 36.84
C ILE A 315 -1.92 -0.22 38.28
N GLN A 316 -0.60 -0.18 38.50
CA GLN A 316 -0.04 0.14 39.82
C GLN A 316 -0.42 1.54 40.28
N LEU A 317 -0.36 2.54 39.39
CA LEU A 317 -0.82 3.91 39.68
C LEU A 317 -2.31 3.96 39.98
N MET A 318 -3.13 3.18 39.29
CA MET A 318 -4.56 3.09 39.56
C MET A 318 -4.85 2.47 40.93
N ARG A 319 -4.16 1.38 41.26
CA ARG A 319 -4.22 0.76 42.57
C ARG A 319 -3.88 1.75 43.68
N MET A 320 -2.79 2.50 43.51
CA MET A 320 -2.38 3.53 44.45
C MET A 320 -3.43 4.63 44.59
N LYS A 321 -4.01 5.10 43.48
CA LYS A 321 -5.10 6.11 43.48
C LYS A 321 -6.29 5.64 44.30
N PHE A 322 -6.68 4.36 44.18
CA PHE A 322 -7.81 3.79 44.94
C PHE A 322 -7.47 3.64 46.41
N LYS A 323 -6.26 3.17 46.74
CA LYS A 323 -5.79 3.02 48.12
C LYS A 323 -5.77 4.32 48.89
N ILE A 324 -5.31 5.41 48.25
CA ILE A 324 -5.34 6.75 48.89
C ILE A 324 -6.76 7.16 49.32
N LYS A 325 -7.75 6.77 48.53
CA LYS A 325 -9.14 7.16 48.76
C LYS A 325 -9.84 6.28 49.80
N THR A 326 -9.51 4.96 49.85
CA THR A 326 -10.12 4.01 50.78
C THR A 326 -9.47 4.00 52.15
N ASP A 327 -8.14 3.95 52.15
CA ASP A 327 -7.34 3.72 53.35
C ASP A 327 -6.69 5.01 53.92
N GLY A 328 -6.88 6.14 53.20
CA GLY A 328 -6.20 7.41 53.53
C GLY A 328 -4.77 7.47 53.01
N SER A 329 -4.12 8.64 53.21
CA SER A 329 -2.74 8.87 52.77
C SER A 329 -1.73 8.24 53.73
N GLY A 330 -1.80 6.93 53.97
CA GLY A 330 -0.74 6.18 54.66
C GLY A 330 0.60 6.29 53.95
N ASP A 331 1.65 5.72 54.54
CA ASP A 331 2.98 5.73 53.90
C ASP A 331 2.99 4.98 52.55
N LEU A 332 2.85 5.74 51.48
CA LEU A 332 2.88 5.27 50.10
C LEU A 332 4.29 5.34 49.49
N SER A 333 5.29 5.77 50.27
CA SER A 333 6.65 6.02 49.80
C SER A 333 7.24 4.78 49.13
N LYS A 334 7.06 3.61 49.75
CA LYS A 334 7.57 2.35 49.18
C LYS A 334 6.94 1.98 47.87
N GLU A 335 5.63 2.13 47.72
CA GLU A 335 4.91 1.85 46.47
C GLU A 335 5.29 2.83 45.35
N ILE A 336 5.54 4.11 45.69
CA ILE A 336 6.05 5.11 44.76
C ILE A 336 7.44 4.71 44.28
N ASP A 337 8.33 4.30 45.18
CA ASP A 337 9.69 3.88 44.84
C ASP A 337 9.69 2.64 43.93
N GLU A 338 8.82 1.66 44.20
CA GLU A 338 8.63 0.49 43.34
C GLU A 338 8.22 0.89 41.91
N ILE A 339 7.21 1.79 41.77
CA ILE A 339 6.74 2.29 40.48
C ILE A 339 7.85 3.08 39.76
N MET A 340 8.61 3.92 40.49
CA MET A 340 9.71 4.69 39.93
C MET A 340 10.84 3.80 39.42
N ASN A 341 11.15 2.72 40.14
CA ASN A 341 12.16 1.74 39.71
C ASN A 341 11.71 0.99 38.44
N LEU A 342 10.44 0.61 38.38
CA LEU A 342 9.85 -0.01 37.22
C LEU A 342 9.85 0.93 36.00
N ALA A 343 9.52 2.20 36.18
CA ALA A 343 9.60 3.19 35.11
C ALA A 343 11.02 3.40 34.57
N LYS A 344 12.05 3.28 35.42
CA LYS A 344 13.45 3.37 35.00
C LYS A 344 13.93 2.13 34.24
N SER A 345 13.35 0.96 34.48
CA SER A 345 13.73 -0.29 33.82
C SER A 345 13.15 -0.43 32.39
N ILE A 346 12.16 0.38 32.04
CA ILE A 346 11.47 0.37 30.73
C ILE A 346 12.08 1.39 29.74
N ASN A 347 12.81 2.39 30.26
CA ASN A 347 13.57 3.36 29.45
C ASN A 347 15.02 2.87 29.21
#